data_ab94cf86022181c76908c6b863b01573
#
_entry.id   ab94cf86022181c76908c6b863b01573
#
_cell.length_a   1.000
_cell.length_b   1.000
_cell.length_c   1.000
_cell.angle_alpha   90.00
_cell.angle_beta   90.00
_cell.angle_gamma   90.00
#
_symmetry.space_group_name_H-M   'P 1'
#
loop_
_entity.id
_entity.type
_entity.pdbx_description
1 polymer ?
#
loop_
_entity_poly.entity_id
_entity_poly.type
_entity_poly.pdbx_seq_one_letter_code
_entity_poly.pdbx_strand_id
1 'polypeptide(L)' 'MVKVYSITVCPWCTKAKKYLDKKGVAYKVRDIEKEPAAYDELVKLTGEGACPVILADSGEYVRGFDQPAIDKLIGA' A
#
# COMPACT_ATOMS: atom_id res chain seq x y z
N MET A 1 -8.73 4.90 -6.92
CA MET A 1 -7.96 5.44 -5.77
C MET A 1 -6.93 4.40 -5.34
N VAL A 2 -5.73 4.85 -5.06
CA VAL A 2 -4.65 3.99 -4.57
C VAL A 2 -5.01 3.43 -3.20
N LYS A 3 -4.69 2.15 -2.96
CA LYS A 3 -4.90 1.52 -1.66
C LYS A 3 -3.56 1.21 -1.02
N VAL A 4 -3.46 1.45 0.28
CA VAL A 4 -2.26 1.11 1.06
C VAL A 4 -2.64 0.06 2.09
N TYR A 5 -2.15 -1.15 1.90
CA TYR A 5 -2.33 -2.21 2.88
C TYR A 5 -1.28 -2.06 3.97
N SER A 6 -1.72 -1.95 5.20
CA SER A 6 -0.83 -1.68 6.32
C SER A 6 -1.23 -2.45 7.57
N ILE A 7 -0.37 -2.38 8.59
CA ILE A 7 -0.67 -2.89 9.93
C ILE A 7 -0.64 -1.71 10.90
N THR A 8 -1.18 -1.92 12.11
CA THR A 8 -1.35 -0.84 13.09
C THR A 8 -0.01 -0.21 13.49
N VAL A 9 1.01 -1.02 13.70
CA VAL A 9 2.35 -0.53 14.05
C VAL A 9 3.32 -0.95 12.95
N CYS A 10 3.60 -0.02 12.03
CA CYS A 10 4.48 -0.29 10.90
C CYS A 10 5.19 1.00 10.47
N PRO A 11 6.46 1.18 10.85
CA PRO A 11 7.21 2.38 10.46
C PRO A 11 7.28 2.57 8.95
N TRP A 12 7.45 1.47 8.19
CA TRP A 12 7.52 1.52 6.73
C TRP A 12 6.19 1.89 6.10
N CYS A 13 5.08 1.42 6.69
CA CYS A 13 3.74 1.81 6.23
C CYS A 13 3.52 3.32 6.42
N THR A 14 3.98 3.85 7.55
CA THR A 14 3.90 5.28 7.83
C THR A 14 4.72 6.08 6.81
N LYS A 15 5.92 5.62 6.48
CA LYS A 15 6.76 6.27 5.47
C LYS A 15 6.10 6.26 4.11
N ALA A 16 5.49 5.14 3.72
CA ALA A 16 4.79 5.02 2.45
C ALA A 16 3.60 6.01 2.38
N LYS A 17 2.82 6.09 3.44
CA LYS A 17 1.69 7.02 3.50
C LYS A 17 2.15 8.48 3.40
N LYS A 18 3.20 8.84 4.14
CA LYS A 18 3.76 10.20 4.08
C LYS A 18 4.29 10.54 2.70
N TYR A 19 4.90 9.57 2.02
CA TYR A 19 5.41 9.77 0.68
C TYR A 19 4.27 10.04 -0.31
N LEU A 20 3.19 9.29 -0.21
CA LEU A 20 2.01 9.53 -1.05
C LEU A 20 1.38 10.87 -0.76
N ASP A 21 1.31 11.27 0.51
CA ASP A 21 0.82 12.61 0.89
C ASP A 21 1.68 13.70 0.27
N LYS A 22 2.99 13.54 0.32
CA LYS A 22 3.94 14.51 -0.27
C LYS A 22 3.74 14.63 -1.78
N LYS A 23 3.40 13.54 -2.45
CA LYS A 23 3.15 13.53 -3.90
C LYS A 23 1.74 14.00 -4.26
N GLY A 24 0.89 14.27 -3.28
CA GLY A 24 -0.47 14.70 -3.52
C GLY A 24 -1.38 13.61 -4.05
N VAL A 25 -1.06 12.34 -3.78
CA VAL A 25 -1.84 11.19 -4.23
C VAL A 25 -2.90 10.84 -3.19
N ALA A 26 -4.15 10.79 -3.62
CA ALA A 26 -5.22 10.29 -2.76
C ALA A 26 -5.11 8.78 -2.61
N TYR A 27 -5.24 8.28 -1.39
CA TYR A 27 -5.16 6.85 -1.12
C TYR A 27 -6.12 6.46 0.00
N LYS A 28 -6.43 5.16 0.04
CA LYS A 28 -7.25 4.58 1.11
C LYS A 28 -6.39 3.59 1.88
N VAL A 29 -6.38 3.72 3.20
CA VAL A 29 -5.64 2.80 4.06
C VAL A 29 -6.50 1.57 4.34
N ARG A 30 -5.93 0.39 4.13
CA ARG A 30 -6.56 -0.89 4.47
C ARG A 30 -5.71 -1.56 5.54
N ASP A 31 -6.21 -1.58 6.77
CA ASP A 31 -5.50 -2.17 7.90
C ASP A 31 -5.84 -3.66 7.98
N ILE A 32 -4.86 -4.51 7.65
CA ILE A 32 -5.08 -5.95 7.60
C ILE A 32 -5.23 -6.61 8.97
N GLU A 33 -4.88 -5.90 10.03
CA GLU A 33 -5.11 -6.38 11.39
C GLU A 33 -6.55 -6.14 11.84
N LYS A 34 -7.14 -5.02 11.39
CA LYS A 34 -8.50 -4.63 11.77
C LYS A 34 -9.55 -5.13 10.78
N GLU A 35 -9.17 -5.31 9.52
CA GLU A 35 -10.09 -5.71 8.45
C GLU A 35 -9.70 -7.09 7.90
N PRO A 36 -10.37 -8.18 8.32
CA PRO A 36 -10.06 -9.52 7.78
C PRO A 36 -10.17 -9.60 6.26
N ALA A 37 -11.12 -8.89 5.67
CA ALA A 37 -11.26 -8.84 4.22
C ALA A 37 -10.03 -8.23 3.55
N ALA A 38 -9.41 -7.22 4.18
CA ALA A 38 -8.21 -6.60 3.65
C ALA A 38 -7.03 -7.58 3.66
N TYR A 39 -6.91 -8.38 4.70
CA TYR A 39 -5.88 -9.42 4.77
C TYR A 39 -6.06 -10.43 3.65
N ASP A 40 -7.28 -10.92 3.43
CA ASP A 40 -7.58 -11.87 2.37
C ASP A 40 -7.25 -11.29 1.00
N GLU A 41 -7.61 -10.03 0.75
CA GLU A 41 -7.29 -9.33 -0.49
C GLU A 41 -5.79 -9.25 -0.71
N LEU A 42 -5.04 -8.91 0.34
CA LEU A 42 -3.59 -8.79 0.26
C LEU A 42 -2.93 -10.12 -0.07
N VAL A 43 -3.34 -11.20 0.58
CA VAL A 43 -2.81 -12.53 0.34
C VAL A 43 -3.12 -12.99 -1.09
N LYS A 44 -4.32 -12.73 -1.58
CA LYS A 44 -4.67 -13.05 -2.96
C LYS A 44 -3.84 -12.25 -3.97
N LEU A 45 -3.52 -11.02 -3.63
CA LEU A 45 -2.77 -10.13 -4.51
C LEU A 45 -1.29 -10.50 -4.58
N THR A 46 -0.65 -10.73 -3.42
CA THR A 46 0.80 -10.89 -3.32
C THR A 46 1.25 -12.31 -2.96
N GLY A 47 0.32 -13.14 -2.49
CA GLY A 47 0.63 -14.47 -2.00
C GLY A 47 1.12 -14.49 -0.55
N GLU A 48 1.19 -13.35 0.10
CA GLU A 48 1.65 -13.24 1.50
C GLU A 48 1.04 -12.01 2.17
N GLY A 49 1.06 -12.00 3.49
CA GLY A 49 0.51 -10.89 4.28
C GLY A 49 1.54 -9.83 4.67
N ALA A 50 2.55 -9.61 3.83
CA ALA A 50 3.59 -8.61 4.11
C ALA A 50 3.10 -7.19 3.84
N CYS A 51 3.50 -6.25 4.67
CA CYS A 51 3.18 -4.82 4.54
C CYS A 51 4.45 -3.98 4.54
N PRO A 52 4.43 -2.76 4.00
CA PRO A 52 3.32 -2.15 3.29
C PRO A 52 3.18 -2.68 1.85
N VAL A 53 1.97 -2.61 1.30
CA VAL A 53 1.73 -2.86 -0.12
C VAL A 53 0.87 -1.71 -0.64
N ILE A 54 1.28 -1.14 -1.75
CA ILE A 54 0.59 -0.01 -2.40
C ILE A 54 0.00 -0.53 -3.70
N LEU A 55 -1.32 -0.52 -3.80
CA LEU A 55 -2.07 -1.03 -4.95
C LEU A 55 -2.69 0.12 -5.72
N ALA A 56 -2.40 0.19 -7.03
CA ALA A 56 -3.00 1.17 -7.92
C ALA A 56 -4.34 0.66 -8.48
N ASP A 57 -5.13 1.59 -8.99
CA ASP A 57 -6.42 1.27 -9.62
C ASP A 57 -6.27 0.31 -10.81
N SER A 58 -5.12 0.34 -11.47
CA SER A 58 -4.84 -0.54 -12.61
C SER A 58 -4.64 -2.01 -12.22
N GLY A 59 -4.48 -2.29 -10.92
CA GLY A 59 -4.17 -3.61 -10.42
C GLY A 59 -2.68 -3.85 -10.19
N GLU A 60 -1.82 -2.92 -10.59
CA GLU A 60 -0.40 -2.99 -10.30
C GLU A 60 -0.14 -2.66 -8.84
N TYR A 61 0.88 -3.25 -8.26
CA TYR A 61 1.20 -3.01 -6.86
C TYR A 61 2.71 -2.98 -6.62
N VAL A 62 3.08 -2.35 -5.49
CA VAL A 62 4.46 -2.29 -5.01
C VAL A 62 4.50 -2.87 -3.61
N ARG A 63 5.41 -3.81 -3.37
CA ARG A 63 5.65 -4.36 -2.03
C ARG A 63 6.77 -3.59 -1.36
N GLY A 64 6.53 -3.19 -0.12
CA GLY A 64 7.51 -2.45 0.67
C GLY A 64 7.57 -0.98 0.27
N PHE A 65 8.52 -0.28 0.86
CA PHE A 65 8.73 1.14 0.60
C PHE A 65 9.86 1.31 -0.41
N ASP A 66 9.50 1.42 -1.68
CA ASP A 66 10.42 1.57 -2.80
C ASP A 66 10.01 2.80 -3.60
N GLN A 67 10.69 3.92 -3.37
CA GLN A 67 10.33 5.20 -3.99
C GLN A 67 10.28 5.15 -5.52
N PRO A 68 11.29 4.63 -6.23
CA PRO A 68 11.21 4.55 -7.69
C PRO A 68 10.03 3.72 -8.19
N ALA A 69 9.74 2.60 -7.54
CA ALA A 69 8.62 1.75 -7.91
C ALA A 69 7.29 2.44 -7.62
N ILE A 70 7.18 3.14 -6.49
CA ILE A 70 5.98 3.91 -6.14
C ILE A 70 5.75 5.02 -7.16
N ASP A 71 6.80 5.73 -7.54
CA ASP A 71 6.71 6.79 -8.55
C ASP A 71 6.16 6.28 -9.87
N LYS A 72 6.62 5.13 -10.32
CA LYS A 72 6.10 4.50 -11.54
C LYS A 72 4.63 4.13 -11.38
N LEU A 73 4.26 3.62 -10.21
CA LEU A 73 2.91 3.18 -9.93
C LEU A 73 1.91 4.34 -9.97
N ILE A 74 2.28 5.48 -9.40
CA ILE A 74 1.40 6.65 -9.31
C ILE A 74 1.55 7.62 -10.48
N GLY A 75 2.46 7.35 -11.40
CA GLY A 75 2.68 8.20 -12.57
C GLY A 75 3.42 9.48 -12.29
N ALA A 76 4.22 9.50 -11.22
CA ALA A 76 4.96 10.69 -10.84
C ALA A 76 6.36 10.71 -11.48
#